data_40df379ed7c09de9fde297087095f2e0
#
_entry.id   40df379ed7c09de9fde297087095f2e0
#
_cell.length_a   1.000
_cell.length_b   1.000
_cell.length_c   1.000
_cell.angle_alpha   90.00
_cell.angle_beta   90.00
_cell.angle_gamma   90.00
#
_symmetry.space_group_name_H-M   'P 1'
#
loop_
_entity.id
_entity.type
_entity.pdbx_description
1 polymer ?
#
loop_
_entity_poly.entity_id
_entity_poly.type
_entity_poly.pdbx_seq_one_letter_code
_entity_poly.pdbx_strand_id
1 'polypeptide(L)'
;MSNVLPTSYQNFIAMSRYARWNEEENRRETWVETVCRYFDYMESMLAKKHSYKLSKELRTELEQAVIGLEIMPSMRAVMTAGPALDRCNVGAYNCSYLPIDNPRAFDEAMYVLMNGTGVGFSVERDHVEKLPVVSETFHRSNTMIVVDDSRIGWVKSLRELIACLYAGQIPKWDVSQVRPAGARLKTFGGRASGPKPLEDLFYFCIAKFTGAVGRKLYPIECHDIMCKIGDVVVVGGVRRSALISLSNLGDDQMRHAKSGDWWEYEGQRSLANNSVSYRGTPEMGTFMREWLAL
;
A
#
# COMPACT_ATOMS: atom_id res chain seq x y z
N MET A 1 -4.74 35.49 -15.04
CA MET A 1 -4.36 34.81 -13.79
C MET A 1 -2.85 34.67 -13.81
N SER A 2 -2.14 35.30 -12.88
CA SER A 2 -0.69 35.20 -12.79
C SER A 2 -0.30 33.75 -12.54
N ASN A 3 0.54 33.19 -13.41
CA ASN A 3 1.19 31.91 -13.19
C ASN A 3 2.10 32.07 -11.96
N VAL A 4 1.69 31.55 -10.82
CA VAL A 4 2.46 31.64 -9.57
C VAL A 4 3.66 30.71 -9.60
N LEU A 5 3.57 29.61 -10.34
CA LEU A 5 4.67 28.65 -10.50
C LEU A 5 5.63 29.06 -11.63
N PRO A 6 6.95 28.82 -11.46
CA PRO A 6 7.97 29.35 -12.37
C PRO A 6 7.85 28.89 -13.83
N THR A 7 7.32 27.67 -14.06
CA THR A 7 7.22 27.11 -15.41
C THR A 7 5.82 26.57 -15.72
N SER A 8 5.46 26.55 -17.01
CA SER A 8 4.22 25.93 -17.49
C SER A 8 4.12 24.44 -17.14
N TYR A 9 5.25 23.72 -17.14
CA TYR A 9 5.31 22.33 -16.75
C TYR A 9 4.98 22.13 -15.26
N GLN A 10 5.51 22.95 -14.36
CA GLN A 10 5.16 22.91 -12.94
C GLN A 10 3.68 23.19 -12.73
N ASN A 11 3.11 24.18 -13.42
CA ASN A 11 1.66 24.43 -13.39
C ASN A 11 0.85 23.23 -13.86
N PHE A 12 1.23 22.60 -14.96
CA PHE A 12 0.57 21.41 -15.46
C PHE A 12 0.61 20.28 -14.41
N ILE A 13 1.76 20.04 -13.79
CA ILE A 13 1.88 19.01 -12.73
C ILE A 13 1.03 19.36 -11.52
N ALA A 14 1.07 20.61 -11.04
CA ALA A 14 0.26 21.05 -9.90
C ALA A 14 -1.23 20.85 -10.17
N MET A 15 -1.72 21.31 -11.31
CA MET A 15 -3.14 21.19 -11.69
C MET A 15 -3.56 19.74 -11.92
N SER A 16 -2.73 18.93 -12.60
CA SER A 16 -3.10 17.57 -12.96
C SER A 16 -3.01 16.58 -11.81
N ARG A 17 -2.14 16.82 -10.80
CA ARG A 17 -1.82 15.86 -9.74
C ARG A 17 -2.31 16.28 -8.36
N TYR A 18 -2.30 17.57 -8.03
CA TYR A 18 -2.49 18.07 -6.67
C TYR A 18 -3.75 18.91 -6.50
N ALA A 19 -4.14 19.67 -7.52
CA ALA A 19 -5.33 20.51 -7.50
C ALA A 19 -6.60 19.67 -7.47
N ARG A 20 -7.54 20.02 -6.62
CA ARG A 20 -8.88 19.42 -6.58
C ARG A 20 -9.79 20.10 -7.59
N TRP A 21 -10.85 19.40 -7.94
CA TRP A 21 -11.93 19.95 -8.74
C TRP A 21 -12.85 20.76 -7.83
N ASN A 22 -13.09 22.01 -8.19
CA ASN A 22 -14.07 22.89 -7.59
C ASN A 22 -15.37 22.81 -8.41
N GLU A 23 -16.43 22.23 -7.83
CA GLU A 23 -17.71 22.02 -8.51
C GLU A 23 -18.44 23.36 -8.78
N GLU A 24 -18.31 24.35 -7.88
CA GLU A 24 -18.99 25.63 -7.99
C GLU A 24 -18.44 26.46 -9.15
N GLU A 25 -17.12 26.47 -9.31
CA GLU A 25 -16.43 27.24 -10.34
C GLU A 25 -16.16 26.42 -11.62
N ASN A 26 -16.49 25.13 -11.62
CA ASN A 26 -16.30 24.20 -12.72
C ASN A 26 -14.84 24.18 -13.25
N ARG A 27 -13.89 24.26 -12.33
CA ARG A 27 -12.42 24.24 -12.62
C ARG A 27 -11.63 23.53 -11.54
N ARG A 28 -10.37 23.30 -11.80
CA ARG A 28 -9.44 22.87 -10.75
C ARG A 28 -8.94 24.05 -9.92
N GLU A 29 -8.58 23.77 -8.67
CA GLU A 29 -7.87 24.72 -7.80
C GLU A 29 -6.61 25.27 -8.49
N THR A 30 -6.30 26.51 -8.20
CA THR A 30 -4.98 27.11 -8.46
C THR A 30 -3.95 26.58 -7.45
N TRP A 31 -2.67 26.86 -7.69
CA TRP A 31 -1.62 26.51 -6.71
C TRP A 31 -1.85 27.17 -5.36
N VAL A 32 -2.19 28.44 -5.36
CA VAL A 32 -2.49 29.20 -4.13
C VAL A 32 -3.65 28.56 -3.36
N GLU A 33 -4.76 28.27 -4.02
CA GLU A 33 -5.92 27.62 -3.39
C GLU A 33 -5.58 26.24 -2.83
N THR A 34 -4.74 25.48 -3.53
CA THR A 34 -4.26 24.16 -3.07
C THR A 34 -3.44 24.30 -1.78
N VAL A 35 -2.55 25.32 -1.71
CA VAL A 35 -1.74 25.62 -0.51
C VAL A 35 -2.63 26.10 0.64
N CYS A 36 -3.54 27.05 0.39
CA CYS A 36 -4.47 27.55 1.41
C CYS A 36 -5.30 26.40 2.01
N ARG A 37 -5.87 25.52 1.18
CA ARG A 37 -6.61 24.33 1.63
C ARG A 37 -5.77 23.41 2.53
N TYR A 38 -4.49 23.23 2.21
CA TYR A 38 -3.58 22.44 3.04
C TYR A 38 -3.42 23.08 4.43
N PHE A 39 -3.17 24.37 4.51
CA PHE A 39 -3.01 25.07 5.79
C PHE A 39 -4.32 25.14 6.59
N ASP A 40 -5.48 25.38 5.93
CA ASP A 40 -6.79 25.35 6.59
C ASP A 40 -7.04 24.00 7.27
N TYR A 41 -6.70 22.92 6.56
CA TYR A 41 -6.81 21.57 7.11
C TYR A 41 -5.89 21.38 8.30
N MET A 42 -4.61 21.75 8.19
CA MET A 42 -3.62 21.56 9.25
C MET A 42 -3.96 22.39 10.49
N GLU A 43 -4.38 23.65 10.31
CA GLU A 43 -4.84 24.50 11.42
C GLU A 43 -6.07 23.91 12.12
N SER A 44 -7.04 23.42 11.36
CA SER A 44 -8.21 22.73 11.92
C SER A 44 -7.81 21.50 12.73
N MET A 45 -6.84 20.71 12.24
CA MET A 45 -6.34 19.54 12.95
C MET A 45 -5.58 19.88 14.24
N LEU A 46 -4.73 20.91 14.20
CA LEU A 46 -4.02 21.42 15.37
C LEU A 46 -4.99 21.92 16.45
N ALA A 47 -6.01 22.66 16.04
CA ALA A 47 -7.03 23.14 16.96
C ALA A 47 -7.84 22.00 17.59
N LYS A 48 -8.28 21.02 16.79
CA LYS A 48 -9.10 19.89 17.24
C LYS A 48 -8.35 18.90 18.15
N LYS A 49 -7.09 18.57 17.78
CA LYS A 49 -6.34 17.51 18.49
C LYS A 49 -5.43 18.02 19.60
N HIS A 50 -4.95 19.24 19.48
CA HIS A 50 -3.91 19.78 20.36
C HIS A 50 -4.31 21.10 21.03
N SER A 51 -5.53 21.61 20.76
CA SER A 51 -6.00 22.93 21.24
C SER A 51 -5.00 24.04 20.90
N TYR A 52 -4.24 23.89 19.81
CA TYR A 52 -3.22 24.84 19.39
C TYR A 52 -3.73 25.66 18.21
N LYS A 53 -3.54 26.97 18.25
CA LYS A 53 -3.90 27.89 17.19
C LYS A 53 -2.65 28.58 16.68
N LEU A 54 -2.43 28.53 15.38
CA LEU A 54 -1.36 29.29 14.73
C LEU A 54 -1.63 30.79 14.86
N SER A 55 -0.57 31.60 15.05
CA SER A 55 -0.69 33.04 14.89
C SER A 55 -0.91 33.37 13.39
N LYS A 56 -1.57 34.48 13.12
CA LYS A 56 -1.82 34.91 11.75
C LYS A 56 -0.53 35.17 10.99
N GLU A 57 0.43 35.77 11.68
CA GLU A 57 1.77 36.10 11.16
C GLU A 57 2.49 34.84 10.72
N LEU A 58 2.60 33.85 11.62
CA LEU A 58 3.26 32.55 11.33
C LEU A 58 2.55 31.80 10.19
N ARG A 59 1.21 31.79 10.21
CA ARG A 59 0.46 31.18 9.12
C ARG A 59 0.77 31.81 7.77
N THR A 60 0.75 33.17 7.70
CA THR A 60 1.03 33.89 6.47
C THR A 60 2.46 33.65 5.98
N GLU A 61 3.44 33.66 6.89
CA GLU A 61 4.84 33.37 6.57
C GLU A 61 4.99 31.98 5.95
N LEU A 62 4.43 30.94 6.59
CA LEU A 62 4.49 29.55 6.10
C LEU A 62 3.76 29.38 4.75
N GLU A 63 2.58 29.99 4.58
CA GLU A 63 1.86 29.97 3.30
C GLU A 63 2.68 30.59 2.18
N GLN A 64 3.26 31.77 2.40
CA GLN A 64 4.08 32.45 1.39
C GLN A 64 5.34 31.65 1.04
N ALA A 65 6.00 31.04 2.03
CA ALA A 65 7.16 30.18 1.78
C ALA A 65 6.82 28.94 0.94
N VAL A 66 5.64 28.34 1.14
CA VAL A 66 5.18 27.21 0.31
C VAL A 66 4.72 27.68 -1.07
N ILE A 67 3.99 28.80 -1.16
CA ILE A 67 3.54 29.39 -2.44
C ILE A 67 4.77 29.74 -3.30
N GLY A 68 5.79 30.34 -2.67
CA GLY A 68 7.05 30.74 -3.31
C GLY A 68 8.00 29.58 -3.60
N LEU A 69 7.69 28.34 -3.21
CA LEU A 69 8.54 27.15 -3.34
C LEU A 69 9.85 27.21 -2.54
N GLU A 70 9.94 28.05 -1.52
CA GLU A 70 11.09 28.10 -0.61
C GLU A 70 11.15 26.87 0.28
N ILE A 71 9.99 26.38 0.73
CA ILE A 71 9.81 25.13 1.43
C ILE A 71 8.70 24.31 0.77
N MET A 72 8.76 22.98 0.91
CA MET A 72 7.75 22.10 0.36
C MET A 72 7.34 21.04 1.41
N PRO A 73 6.09 21.08 1.88
CA PRO A 73 5.55 19.99 2.70
C PRO A 73 5.44 18.71 1.87
N SER A 74 5.12 17.59 2.53
CA SER A 74 4.79 16.37 1.80
C SER A 74 3.75 16.65 0.73
N MET A 75 4.10 16.47 -0.54
CA MET A 75 3.18 16.67 -1.65
C MET A 75 1.95 15.76 -1.54
N ARG A 76 2.10 14.61 -0.90
CA ARG A 76 0.98 13.71 -0.60
C ARG A 76 0.00 14.35 0.38
N ALA A 77 0.50 14.98 1.45
CA ALA A 77 -0.32 15.72 2.41
C ALA A 77 -1.01 16.91 1.74
N VAL A 78 -0.30 17.68 0.91
CA VAL A 78 -0.87 18.78 0.12
C VAL A 78 -2.03 18.28 -0.77
N MET A 79 -1.83 17.17 -1.48
CA MET A 79 -2.85 16.59 -2.35
C MET A 79 -4.09 16.12 -1.58
N THR A 80 -3.89 15.49 -0.41
CA THR A 80 -4.95 14.75 0.31
C THR A 80 -5.60 15.55 1.45
N ALA A 81 -5.03 16.71 1.85
CA ALA A 81 -5.54 17.56 2.93
C ALA A 81 -7.05 17.84 2.79
N GLY A 82 -7.81 17.64 3.88
CA GLY A 82 -9.28 17.74 3.93
C GLY A 82 -9.97 16.39 4.07
N PRO A 83 -11.16 16.16 3.50
CA PRO A 83 -12.02 14.99 3.78
C PRO A 83 -11.35 13.62 3.58
N ALA A 84 -10.28 13.53 2.76
CA ALA A 84 -9.55 12.27 2.60
C ALA A 84 -8.74 11.93 3.86
N LEU A 85 -8.06 12.91 4.44
CA LEU A 85 -7.28 12.74 5.67
C LEU A 85 -8.15 12.67 6.92
N ASP A 86 -9.33 13.32 6.92
CA ASP A 86 -10.32 13.14 7.99
C ASP A 86 -10.76 11.69 8.13
N ARG A 87 -10.87 10.99 7.00
CA ARG A 87 -11.22 9.56 6.95
C ARG A 87 -10.04 8.66 7.30
N CYS A 88 -8.84 8.97 6.84
CA CYS A 88 -7.67 8.13 7.03
C CYS A 88 -6.36 8.91 6.87
N ASN A 89 -5.62 9.08 7.95
CA ASN A 89 -4.33 9.79 7.98
C ASN A 89 -3.24 9.10 7.16
N VAL A 90 -3.33 7.79 6.94
CA VAL A 90 -2.35 7.02 6.14
C VAL A 90 -2.18 7.63 4.75
N GLY A 91 -3.23 8.22 4.19
CA GLY A 91 -3.19 8.90 2.90
C GLY A 91 -2.21 10.08 2.80
N ALA A 92 -1.73 10.63 3.92
CA ALA A 92 -0.73 11.71 3.94
C ALA A 92 0.71 11.23 3.71
N TYR A 93 0.97 9.92 3.84
CA TYR A 93 2.30 9.35 3.75
C TYR A 93 2.55 8.76 2.37
N ASN A 94 3.77 8.97 1.85
CA ASN A 94 4.18 8.37 0.57
C ASN A 94 4.62 6.92 0.75
N CYS A 95 5.33 6.63 1.83
CA CYS A 95 5.98 5.36 2.09
C CYS A 95 5.73 4.92 3.54
N SER A 96 5.80 3.62 3.73
CA SER A 96 5.72 2.95 5.03
C SER A 96 6.63 1.73 5.03
N TYR A 97 6.84 1.17 6.20
CA TYR A 97 7.57 -0.07 6.38
C TYR A 97 6.82 -0.96 7.38
N LEU A 98 6.84 -2.27 7.12
CA LEU A 98 6.40 -3.28 8.08
C LEU A 98 7.19 -4.59 7.91
N PRO A 99 7.56 -5.28 9.01
CA PRO A 99 8.09 -6.64 8.95
C PRO A 99 6.95 -7.65 8.80
N ILE A 100 7.25 -8.79 8.15
CA ILE A 100 6.32 -9.92 8.11
C ILE A 100 6.61 -10.84 9.31
N ASP A 101 6.23 -10.40 10.50
CA ASP A 101 6.51 -11.07 11.78
C ASP A 101 5.26 -11.53 12.52
N ASN A 102 4.10 -11.24 11.98
CA ASN A 102 2.81 -11.69 12.49
C ASN A 102 1.79 -11.81 11.34
N PRO A 103 0.72 -12.62 11.48
CA PRO A 103 -0.28 -12.82 10.43
C PRO A 103 -1.00 -11.55 9.99
N ARG A 104 -1.07 -10.53 10.86
CA ARG A 104 -1.70 -9.25 10.57
C ARG A 104 -0.93 -8.39 9.55
N ALA A 105 0.37 -8.67 9.39
CA ALA A 105 1.19 -7.92 8.43
C ALA A 105 0.61 -7.94 7.00
N PHE A 106 -0.03 -9.03 6.59
CA PHE A 106 -0.64 -9.13 5.26
C PHE A 106 -1.85 -8.21 5.08
N ASP A 107 -2.78 -8.19 6.03
CA ASP A 107 -3.96 -7.32 5.94
C ASP A 107 -3.60 -5.84 6.19
N GLU A 108 -2.64 -5.56 7.05
CA GLU A 108 -2.13 -4.21 7.28
C GLU A 108 -1.43 -3.64 6.05
N ALA A 109 -0.62 -4.43 5.35
CA ALA A 109 -0.03 -4.04 4.07
C ALA A 109 -1.10 -3.72 3.03
N MET A 110 -2.12 -4.57 2.88
CA MET A 110 -3.24 -4.30 1.99
C MET A 110 -3.94 -2.98 2.33
N TYR A 111 -4.20 -2.72 3.61
CA TYR A 111 -4.80 -1.47 4.07
C TYR A 111 -3.98 -0.25 3.70
N VAL A 112 -2.67 -0.30 3.95
CA VAL A 112 -1.76 0.81 3.65
C VAL A 112 -1.68 1.07 2.14
N LEU A 113 -1.50 0.02 1.34
CA LEU A 113 -1.47 0.09 -0.12
C LEU A 113 -2.77 0.65 -0.70
N MET A 114 -3.94 0.23 -0.19
CA MET A 114 -5.25 0.73 -0.61
C MET A 114 -5.48 2.21 -0.27
N ASN A 115 -4.69 2.78 0.65
CA ASN A 115 -4.65 4.22 0.89
C ASN A 115 -3.64 4.95 -0.01
N GLY A 116 -2.98 4.22 -0.92
CA GLY A 116 -2.07 4.76 -1.92
C GLY A 116 -0.66 5.01 -1.39
N THR A 117 -0.32 4.51 -0.22
CA THR A 117 1.01 4.60 0.40
C THR A 117 1.82 3.37 -0.02
N GLY A 118 3.06 3.56 -0.47
CA GLY A 118 3.98 2.48 -0.79
C GLY A 118 4.41 1.72 0.46
N VAL A 119 4.67 0.43 0.33
CA VAL A 119 5.06 -0.44 1.46
C VAL A 119 6.42 -1.07 1.19
N GLY A 120 7.40 -0.75 2.03
CA GLY A 120 8.58 -1.58 2.22
C GLY A 120 8.23 -2.69 3.21
N PHE A 121 8.51 -3.93 2.86
CA PHE A 121 8.25 -5.06 3.76
C PHE A 121 9.48 -5.94 3.88
N SER A 122 9.70 -6.47 5.09
CA SER A 122 10.80 -7.40 5.33
C SER A 122 10.31 -8.83 5.44
N VAL A 123 10.93 -9.69 4.64
CA VAL A 123 10.85 -11.16 4.74
C VAL A 123 12.15 -11.76 5.27
N GLU A 124 12.96 -10.95 5.97
CA GLU A 124 14.15 -11.44 6.66
C GLU A 124 13.78 -12.57 7.63
N ARG A 125 14.65 -13.56 7.78
CA ARG A 125 14.39 -14.75 8.63
C ARG A 125 14.00 -14.38 10.05
N ASP A 126 14.67 -13.39 10.65
CA ASP A 126 14.41 -12.89 12.00
C ASP A 126 12.95 -12.42 12.19
N HIS A 127 12.26 -12.04 11.11
CA HIS A 127 10.86 -11.66 11.12
C HIS A 127 9.96 -12.86 10.82
N VAL A 128 10.18 -13.53 9.70
CA VAL A 128 9.33 -14.64 9.23
C VAL A 128 9.30 -15.81 10.23
N GLU A 129 10.40 -16.04 10.95
CA GLU A 129 10.46 -17.05 12.02
C GLU A 129 9.51 -16.78 13.20
N LYS A 130 8.98 -15.57 13.34
CA LYS A 130 7.98 -15.24 14.37
C LYS A 130 6.55 -15.64 13.96
N LEU A 131 6.33 -15.92 12.67
CA LEU A 131 5.03 -16.38 12.21
C LEU A 131 4.67 -17.73 12.86
N PRO A 132 3.38 -18.00 13.09
CA PRO A 132 2.93 -19.32 13.55
C PRO A 132 3.26 -20.42 12.53
N VAL A 133 3.34 -21.65 13.01
CA VAL A 133 3.37 -22.85 12.16
C VAL A 133 2.00 -22.97 11.49
N VAL A 134 2.00 -23.26 10.19
CA VAL A 134 0.78 -23.55 9.44
C VAL A 134 0.21 -24.88 9.90
N SER A 135 -1.10 -24.99 9.99
CA SER A 135 -1.79 -26.22 10.44
C SER A 135 -1.31 -27.46 9.68
N GLU A 136 -1.20 -28.58 10.38
CA GLU A 136 -0.84 -29.88 9.79
C GLU A 136 -1.95 -30.47 8.91
N THR A 137 -3.18 -29.98 9.06
CA THR A 137 -4.34 -30.46 8.28
C THR A 137 -5.22 -29.32 7.86
N PHE A 138 -5.82 -29.44 6.69
CA PHE A 138 -6.82 -28.50 6.19
C PHE A 138 -8.15 -29.20 5.96
N HIS A 139 -9.24 -28.54 6.34
CA HIS A 139 -10.60 -28.98 6.08
C HIS A 139 -11.48 -27.82 5.63
N ARG A 140 -12.47 -28.10 4.80
CA ARG A 140 -13.47 -27.09 4.42
C ARG A 140 -14.35 -26.78 5.63
N SER A 141 -14.44 -25.52 6.00
CA SER A 141 -15.29 -25.06 7.10
C SER A 141 -16.61 -24.47 6.59
N ASN A 142 -17.57 -24.32 7.51
CA ASN A 142 -18.82 -23.60 7.23
C ASN A 142 -18.69 -22.10 7.51
N THR A 143 -17.52 -21.62 7.89
CA THR A 143 -17.24 -20.19 8.06
C THR A 143 -17.49 -19.47 6.75
N MET A 144 -18.31 -18.42 6.79
CA MET A 144 -18.66 -17.60 5.64
C MET A 144 -18.05 -16.20 5.83
N ILE A 145 -17.11 -15.84 4.97
CA ILE A 145 -16.53 -14.49 4.92
C ILE A 145 -17.40 -13.63 4.00
N VAL A 146 -18.11 -12.65 4.55
CA VAL A 146 -18.91 -11.70 3.77
C VAL A 146 -18.05 -10.48 3.47
N VAL A 147 -17.89 -10.16 2.19
CA VAL A 147 -17.03 -9.07 1.74
C VAL A 147 -17.84 -7.81 1.48
N ASP A 148 -17.67 -6.80 2.32
CA ASP A 148 -18.26 -5.48 2.10
C ASP A 148 -17.62 -4.76 0.89
N ASP A 149 -18.41 -3.95 0.16
CA ASP A 149 -17.94 -3.11 -0.95
C ASP A 149 -17.18 -1.87 -0.46
N SER A 150 -16.10 -2.10 0.29
CA SER A 150 -15.26 -1.06 0.84
C SER A 150 -13.81 -1.52 0.98
N ARG A 151 -12.85 -0.58 1.04
CA ARG A 151 -11.44 -0.89 1.33
C ARG A 151 -11.28 -1.67 2.65
N ILE A 152 -12.00 -1.24 3.67
CA ILE A 152 -11.97 -1.90 4.98
C ILE A 152 -12.57 -3.30 4.91
N GLY A 153 -13.65 -3.48 4.14
CA GLY A 153 -14.26 -4.79 3.90
C GLY A 153 -13.28 -5.78 3.27
N TRP A 154 -12.57 -5.36 2.24
CA TRP A 154 -11.54 -6.20 1.59
C TRP A 154 -10.38 -6.55 2.55
N VAL A 155 -9.91 -5.59 3.32
CA VAL A 155 -8.85 -5.81 4.33
C VAL A 155 -9.31 -6.79 5.41
N LYS A 156 -10.53 -6.62 5.92
CA LYS A 156 -11.12 -7.53 6.94
C LYS A 156 -11.27 -8.94 6.40
N SER A 157 -11.76 -9.09 5.17
CA SER A 157 -11.94 -10.41 4.56
C SER A 157 -10.62 -11.15 4.36
N LEU A 158 -9.55 -10.44 3.97
CA LEU A 158 -8.20 -11.04 3.92
C LEU A 158 -7.71 -11.46 5.31
N ARG A 159 -7.92 -10.62 6.33
CA ARG A 159 -7.59 -10.96 7.73
C ARG A 159 -8.28 -12.23 8.19
N GLU A 160 -9.59 -12.34 7.96
CA GLU A 160 -10.37 -13.51 8.32
C GLU A 160 -9.91 -14.76 7.57
N LEU A 161 -9.60 -14.64 6.28
CA LEU A 161 -9.04 -15.73 5.49
C LEU A 161 -7.71 -16.23 6.10
N ILE A 162 -6.75 -15.34 6.34
CA ILE A 162 -5.43 -15.70 6.90
C ILE A 162 -5.60 -16.36 8.29
N ALA A 163 -6.49 -15.83 9.13
CA ALA A 163 -6.78 -16.44 10.43
C ALA A 163 -7.36 -17.86 10.30
N CYS A 164 -8.31 -18.07 9.38
CA CYS A 164 -8.86 -19.40 9.09
C CYS A 164 -7.77 -20.36 8.58
N LEU A 165 -6.88 -19.90 7.68
CA LEU A 165 -5.82 -20.74 7.14
C LEU A 165 -4.82 -21.18 8.21
N TYR A 166 -4.42 -20.30 9.13
CA TYR A 166 -3.60 -20.70 10.27
C TYR A 166 -4.32 -21.69 11.21
N ALA A 167 -5.65 -21.62 11.31
CA ALA A 167 -6.47 -22.58 12.05
C ALA A 167 -6.76 -23.89 11.28
N GLY A 168 -6.20 -24.08 10.09
CA GLY A 168 -6.43 -25.28 9.26
C GLY A 168 -7.80 -25.31 8.59
N GLN A 169 -8.45 -24.15 8.46
CA GLN A 169 -9.80 -24.04 7.89
C GLN A 169 -9.75 -23.38 6.51
N ILE A 170 -10.45 -23.96 5.54
CA ILE A 170 -10.72 -23.34 4.24
C ILE A 170 -12.15 -22.79 4.28
N PRO A 171 -12.34 -21.46 4.48
CA PRO A 171 -13.66 -20.86 4.57
C PRO A 171 -14.33 -20.74 3.20
N LYS A 172 -15.63 -20.48 3.21
CA LYS A 172 -16.39 -19.98 2.07
C LYS A 172 -16.40 -18.46 2.10
N TRP A 173 -16.68 -17.81 0.96
CA TRP A 173 -16.85 -16.35 0.93
C TRP A 173 -18.04 -15.95 0.07
N ASP A 174 -18.60 -14.80 0.39
CA ASP A 174 -19.67 -14.15 -0.35
C ASP A 174 -19.20 -12.75 -0.77
N VAL A 175 -19.10 -12.54 -2.07
CA VAL A 175 -18.70 -11.28 -2.71
C VAL A 175 -19.89 -10.58 -3.39
N SER A 176 -21.12 -11.02 -3.14
CA SER A 176 -22.32 -10.50 -3.78
C SER A 176 -22.56 -9.00 -3.55
N GLN A 177 -22.05 -8.47 -2.43
CA GLN A 177 -22.13 -7.05 -2.10
C GLN A 177 -21.07 -6.20 -2.84
N VAL A 178 -20.02 -6.81 -3.38
CA VAL A 178 -18.96 -6.07 -4.08
C VAL A 178 -19.46 -5.60 -5.44
N ARG A 179 -19.27 -4.29 -5.71
CA ARG A 179 -19.69 -3.69 -6.99
C ARG A 179 -19.06 -4.42 -8.18
N PRO A 180 -19.78 -4.50 -9.31
CA PRO A 180 -19.29 -5.20 -10.49
C PRO A 180 -18.13 -4.44 -11.15
N ALA A 181 -17.35 -5.16 -11.95
CA ALA A 181 -16.30 -4.59 -12.78
C ALA A 181 -16.86 -3.47 -13.68
N GLY A 182 -16.08 -2.39 -13.85
CA GLY A 182 -16.46 -1.25 -14.65
C GLY A 182 -17.28 -0.17 -13.92
N ALA A 183 -17.80 -0.42 -12.72
CA ALA A 183 -18.49 0.59 -11.92
C ALA A 183 -17.57 1.78 -11.59
N ARG A 184 -18.12 3.01 -11.59
CA ARG A 184 -17.34 4.24 -11.35
C ARG A 184 -16.88 4.34 -9.90
N LEU A 185 -15.59 4.64 -9.71
CA LEU A 185 -15.02 4.91 -8.38
C LEU A 185 -15.17 6.39 -8.03
N LYS A 186 -15.82 6.68 -6.88
CA LYS A 186 -16.13 8.06 -6.47
C LYS A 186 -14.94 8.82 -5.88
N THR A 187 -13.97 8.14 -5.27
CA THR A 187 -12.95 8.81 -4.44
C THR A 187 -11.67 9.14 -5.21
N PHE A 188 -11.15 8.23 -6.02
CA PHE A 188 -9.90 8.41 -6.77
C PHE A 188 -10.09 8.48 -8.28
N GLY A 189 -11.34 8.39 -8.74
CA GLY A 189 -11.66 8.24 -10.15
C GLY A 189 -11.23 6.86 -10.68
N GLY A 190 -11.62 6.54 -11.93
CA GLY A 190 -11.38 5.23 -12.52
C GLY A 190 -12.58 4.29 -12.38
N ARG A 191 -12.35 3.02 -12.69
CA ARG A 191 -13.39 1.98 -12.68
C ARG A 191 -13.01 0.86 -11.72
N ALA A 192 -14.02 0.24 -11.09
CA ALA A 192 -13.84 -0.91 -10.21
C ALA A 192 -13.40 -2.15 -11.00
N SER A 193 -12.60 -2.99 -10.36
CA SER A 193 -12.19 -4.29 -10.90
C SER A 193 -13.26 -5.38 -10.78
N GLY A 194 -14.26 -5.16 -9.95
CA GLY A 194 -15.13 -6.24 -9.48
C GLY A 194 -14.46 -7.13 -8.41
N PRO A 195 -15.13 -8.21 -7.96
CA PRO A 195 -14.63 -9.06 -6.88
C PRO A 195 -13.50 -10.02 -7.31
N LYS A 196 -13.39 -10.36 -8.59
CA LYS A 196 -12.50 -11.39 -9.11
C LYS A 196 -11.04 -11.29 -8.62
N PRO A 197 -10.38 -10.10 -8.61
CA PRO A 197 -9.00 -10.02 -8.12
C PRO A 197 -8.85 -10.43 -6.65
N LEU A 198 -9.85 -10.12 -5.81
CA LEU A 198 -9.84 -10.52 -4.40
C LEU A 198 -10.03 -12.03 -4.24
N GLU A 199 -10.91 -12.64 -5.02
CA GLU A 199 -11.09 -14.10 -5.04
C GLU A 199 -9.81 -14.79 -5.50
N ASP A 200 -9.13 -14.26 -6.52
CA ASP A 200 -7.85 -14.79 -7.00
C ASP A 200 -6.75 -14.70 -5.91
N LEU A 201 -6.75 -13.63 -5.09
CA LEU A 201 -5.89 -13.54 -3.92
C LEU A 201 -6.23 -14.61 -2.89
N PHE A 202 -7.52 -14.88 -2.64
CA PHE A 202 -7.94 -15.89 -1.68
C PHE A 202 -7.49 -17.28 -2.11
N TYR A 203 -7.71 -17.65 -3.37
CA TYR A 203 -7.21 -18.92 -3.91
C TYR A 203 -5.68 -19.02 -3.84
N PHE A 204 -4.98 -17.92 -4.14
CA PHE A 204 -3.53 -17.86 -4.05
C PHE A 204 -3.02 -18.10 -2.61
N CYS A 205 -3.62 -17.44 -1.63
CA CYS A 205 -3.29 -17.65 -0.22
C CYS A 205 -3.55 -19.10 0.21
N ILE A 206 -4.70 -19.67 -0.16
CA ILE A 206 -5.03 -21.07 0.14
C ILE A 206 -3.96 -22.00 -0.44
N ALA A 207 -3.55 -21.81 -1.69
CA ALA A 207 -2.52 -22.63 -2.33
C ALA A 207 -1.17 -22.54 -1.61
N LYS A 208 -0.71 -21.32 -1.26
CA LYS A 208 0.56 -21.13 -0.52
C LYS A 208 0.50 -21.77 0.87
N PHE A 209 -0.59 -21.61 1.62
CA PHE A 209 -0.75 -22.20 2.94
C PHE A 209 -0.86 -23.72 2.90
N THR A 210 -1.61 -24.29 1.97
CA THR A 210 -1.71 -25.76 1.83
C THR A 210 -0.39 -26.39 1.37
N GLY A 211 0.46 -25.63 0.67
CA GLY A 211 1.83 -26.03 0.35
C GLY A 211 2.80 -25.96 1.53
N ALA A 212 2.42 -25.29 2.63
CA ALA A 212 3.24 -25.07 3.82
C ALA A 212 2.80 -25.88 5.05
N VAL A 213 2.01 -26.93 4.85
CA VAL A 213 1.47 -27.79 5.91
C VAL A 213 2.55 -28.23 6.91
N GLY A 214 2.29 -28.03 8.21
CA GLY A 214 3.15 -28.48 9.31
C GLY A 214 4.46 -27.69 9.48
N ARG A 215 4.67 -26.61 8.72
CA ARG A 215 5.85 -25.75 8.83
C ARG A 215 5.46 -24.27 8.81
N LYS A 216 6.42 -23.42 9.08
CA LYS A 216 6.25 -21.98 8.86
C LYS A 216 6.35 -21.64 7.38
N LEU A 217 5.73 -20.54 6.98
CA LEU A 217 5.93 -19.97 5.65
C LEU A 217 7.41 -19.60 5.45
N TYR A 218 7.92 -19.86 4.26
CA TYR A 218 9.25 -19.40 3.86
C TYR A 218 9.24 -17.90 3.47
N PRO A 219 10.39 -17.21 3.51
CA PRO A 219 10.52 -15.84 3.02
C PRO A 219 9.90 -15.61 1.63
N ILE A 220 10.16 -16.51 0.68
CA ILE A 220 9.62 -16.41 -0.68
C ILE A 220 8.09 -16.56 -0.72
N GLU A 221 7.49 -17.38 0.12
CA GLU A 221 6.03 -17.54 0.18
C GLU A 221 5.38 -16.28 0.75
N CYS A 222 5.98 -15.69 1.78
CA CYS A 222 5.55 -14.40 2.32
C CYS A 222 5.67 -13.28 1.27
N HIS A 223 6.80 -13.24 0.55
CA HIS A 223 7.03 -12.32 -0.56
C HIS A 223 5.96 -12.45 -1.64
N ASP A 224 5.65 -13.68 -2.06
CA ASP A 224 4.66 -13.95 -3.10
C ASP A 224 3.26 -13.50 -2.69
N ILE A 225 2.84 -13.74 -1.42
CA ILE A 225 1.57 -13.25 -0.90
C ILE A 225 1.53 -11.71 -0.90
N MET A 226 2.60 -11.04 -0.46
CA MET A 226 2.70 -9.58 -0.49
C MET A 226 2.62 -9.01 -1.90
N CYS A 227 3.30 -9.63 -2.85
CA CYS A 227 3.21 -9.25 -4.27
C CYS A 227 1.78 -9.45 -4.80
N LYS A 228 1.12 -10.54 -4.45
CA LYS A 228 -0.28 -10.79 -4.86
C LYS A 228 -1.25 -9.78 -4.26
N ILE A 229 -1.03 -9.35 -3.02
CA ILE A 229 -1.77 -8.23 -2.42
C ILE A 229 -1.57 -6.94 -3.25
N GLY A 230 -0.33 -6.65 -3.63
CA GLY A 230 -0.01 -5.51 -4.50
C GLY A 230 -0.75 -5.55 -5.83
N ASP A 231 -0.81 -6.70 -6.47
CA ASP A 231 -1.53 -6.95 -7.73
C ASP A 231 -3.03 -6.59 -7.59
N VAL A 232 -3.68 -7.10 -6.56
CA VAL A 232 -5.10 -6.81 -6.26
C VAL A 232 -5.34 -5.30 -6.08
N VAL A 233 -4.45 -4.60 -5.38
CA VAL A 233 -4.59 -3.17 -5.11
C VAL A 233 -4.44 -2.34 -6.39
N VAL A 234 -3.52 -2.71 -7.29
CA VAL A 234 -3.34 -2.04 -8.59
C VAL A 234 -4.57 -2.20 -9.46
N VAL A 235 -5.07 -3.43 -9.59
CA VAL A 235 -6.26 -3.74 -10.39
C VAL A 235 -7.50 -3.12 -9.76
N GLY A 236 -7.57 -3.01 -8.42
CA GLY A 236 -8.66 -2.40 -7.65
C GLY A 236 -8.82 -0.89 -7.83
N GLY A 237 -8.04 -0.26 -8.73
CA GLY A 237 -8.18 1.15 -9.11
C GLY A 237 -7.35 2.12 -8.26
N VAL A 238 -6.52 1.64 -7.36
CA VAL A 238 -5.45 2.44 -6.73
C VAL A 238 -4.30 2.47 -7.73
N ARG A 239 -4.03 3.61 -8.31
CA ARG A 239 -3.17 3.79 -9.50
C ARG A 239 -1.74 3.26 -9.41
N ARG A 240 -1.21 2.95 -8.23
CA ARG A 240 0.15 2.41 -8.02
C ARG A 240 0.18 1.61 -6.73
N SER A 241 0.58 0.36 -6.83
CA SER A 241 1.18 -0.37 -5.72
C SER A 241 2.69 -0.21 -5.85
N ALA A 242 3.35 0.35 -4.84
CA ALA A 242 4.80 0.42 -4.77
C ALA A 242 5.24 -0.45 -3.61
N LEU A 243 5.93 -1.54 -3.94
CA LEU A 243 6.44 -2.49 -2.97
C LEU A 243 7.96 -2.59 -3.08
N ILE A 244 8.61 -2.66 -1.92
CA ILE A 244 10.04 -3.03 -1.82
C ILE A 244 10.11 -4.18 -0.83
N SER A 245 10.65 -5.31 -1.29
CA SER A 245 10.93 -6.48 -0.46
C SER A 245 12.35 -6.42 0.07
N LEU A 246 12.53 -6.64 1.35
CA LEU A 246 13.82 -6.78 2.01
C LEU A 246 14.02 -8.23 2.45
N SER A 247 15.15 -8.84 2.07
CA SER A 247 15.52 -10.21 2.42
C SER A 247 16.94 -10.29 2.95
N ASN A 248 17.31 -11.42 3.53
CA ASN A 248 18.69 -11.63 4.00
C ASN A 248 19.64 -11.81 2.83
N LEU A 249 20.85 -11.31 2.98
CA LEU A 249 21.99 -11.67 2.15
C LEU A 249 22.20 -13.20 2.25
N GLY A 250 22.29 -13.88 1.12
CA GLY A 250 22.43 -15.34 1.06
C GLY A 250 21.12 -16.13 1.19
N ASP A 251 19.96 -15.48 1.08
CA ASP A 251 18.69 -16.19 0.88
C ASP A 251 18.58 -16.63 -0.59
N ASP A 252 18.81 -17.92 -0.82
CA ASP A 252 18.90 -18.46 -2.17
C ASP A 252 17.58 -18.39 -2.94
N GLN A 253 16.44 -18.62 -2.25
CA GLN A 253 15.13 -18.52 -2.88
C GLN A 253 14.79 -17.07 -3.26
N MET A 254 15.11 -16.11 -2.41
CA MET A 254 14.89 -14.70 -2.70
C MET A 254 15.84 -14.19 -3.78
N ARG A 255 17.09 -14.63 -3.80
CA ARG A 255 18.06 -14.32 -4.86
C ARG A 255 17.55 -14.72 -6.24
N HIS A 256 16.93 -15.90 -6.35
CA HIS A 256 16.43 -16.44 -7.61
C HIS A 256 14.93 -16.17 -7.83
N ALA A 257 14.31 -15.33 -7.02
CA ALA A 257 12.88 -15.04 -7.12
C ALA A 257 12.44 -14.53 -8.50
N LYS A 258 13.34 -13.87 -9.22
CA LYS A 258 13.13 -13.32 -10.56
C LYS A 258 14.11 -13.86 -11.59
N SER A 259 14.56 -15.12 -11.42
CA SER A 259 15.42 -15.79 -12.39
C SER A 259 14.61 -16.62 -13.38
N GLY A 260 15.15 -16.83 -14.60
CA GLY A 260 14.48 -17.55 -15.67
C GLY A 260 13.15 -16.88 -16.10
N ASP A 261 12.20 -17.67 -16.53
CA ASP A 261 10.90 -17.19 -17.05
C ASP A 261 9.88 -16.96 -15.93
N TRP A 262 10.32 -16.37 -14.80
CA TRP A 262 9.48 -16.14 -13.62
C TRP A 262 8.18 -15.37 -13.91
N TRP A 263 8.16 -14.52 -14.91
CA TRP A 263 6.97 -13.73 -15.31
C TRP A 263 5.83 -14.60 -15.84
N GLU A 264 6.11 -15.80 -16.34
CA GLU A 264 5.08 -16.74 -16.82
C GLU A 264 4.38 -17.45 -15.65
N TYR A 265 5.12 -17.79 -14.59
CA TYR A 265 4.62 -18.62 -13.49
C TYR A 265 4.31 -17.83 -12.21
N GLU A 266 5.06 -16.77 -11.94
CA GLU A 266 4.97 -15.96 -10.73
C GLU A 266 4.92 -14.46 -11.08
N GLY A 267 4.08 -14.09 -12.04
CA GLY A 267 3.99 -12.74 -12.60
C GLY A 267 3.71 -11.64 -11.58
N GLN A 268 3.07 -11.96 -10.42
CA GLN A 268 2.85 -11.01 -9.33
C GLN A 268 4.17 -10.47 -8.75
N ARG A 269 5.30 -11.19 -8.88
CA ARG A 269 6.61 -10.73 -8.40
C ARG A 269 7.09 -9.44 -9.07
N SER A 270 6.49 -9.06 -10.21
CA SER A 270 6.74 -7.78 -10.87
C SER A 270 6.34 -6.57 -10.01
N LEU A 271 5.48 -6.76 -9.02
CA LEU A 271 4.94 -5.69 -8.16
C LEU A 271 5.93 -5.20 -7.09
N ALA A 272 6.97 -5.96 -6.77
CA ALA A 272 7.97 -5.57 -5.78
C ALA A 272 9.35 -5.40 -6.39
N ASN A 273 10.07 -4.37 -5.97
CA ASN A 273 11.52 -4.33 -6.10
C ASN A 273 12.13 -5.19 -5.02
N ASN A 274 13.03 -6.10 -5.38
CA ASN A 274 13.70 -6.95 -4.42
C ASN A 274 15.02 -6.29 -4.00
N SER A 275 15.27 -6.24 -2.69
CA SER A 275 16.47 -5.66 -2.10
C SER A 275 16.98 -6.56 -0.99
N VAL A 276 18.29 -6.59 -0.82
CA VAL A 276 18.94 -7.31 0.26
C VAL A 276 19.23 -6.36 1.41
N SER A 277 18.94 -6.82 2.63
CA SER A 277 19.24 -6.12 3.87
C SER A 277 20.42 -6.79 4.59
N TYR A 278 21.35 -5.98 5.10
CA TYR A 278 22.44 -6.45 5.96
C TYR A 278 22.82 -5.39 6.99
N ARG A 279 23.17 -5.82 8.20
CA ARG A 279 23.35 -4.94 9.38
C ARG A 279 24.80 -4.49 9.59
N GLY A 280 25.64 -4.64 8.63
CA GLY A 280 27.04 -4.26 8.70
C GLY A 280 27.72 -4.53 7.38
N THR A 281 29.01 -4.31 7.28
CA THR A 281 29.76 -4.65 6.06
C THR A 281 29.72 -6.16 5.85
N PRO A 282 29.12 -6.65 4.75
CA PRO A 282 29.07 -8.09 4.49
C PRO A 282 30.46 -8.64 4.18
N GLU A 283 30.63 -9.94 4.38
CA GLU A 283 31.79 -10.64 3.92
C GLU A 283 31.86 -10.59 2.38
N MET A 284 33.03 -10.26 1.82
CA MET A 284 33.21 -9.97 0.39
C MET A 284 32.75 -11.11 -0.52
N GLY A 285 33.06 -12.34 -0.18
CA GLY A 285 32.67 -13.49 -1.01
C GLY A 285 31.18 -13.69 -1.07
N THR A 286 30.46 -13.46 0.05
CA THR A 286 29.02 -13.53 0.11
C THR A 286 28.38 -12.38 -0.67
N PHE A 287 28.92 -11.17 -0.52
CA PHE A 287 28.47 -10.01 -1.28
C PHE A 287 28.63 -10.20 -2.79
N MET A 288 29.81 -10.69 -3.23
CA MET A 288 30.10 -10.92 -4.65
C MET A 288 29.23 -12.00 -5.27
N ARG A 289 28.84 -13.05 -4.53
CA ARG A 289 27.88 -14.06 -5.01
C ARG A 289 26.51 -13.44 -5.27
N GLU A 290 26.05 -12.56 -4.38
CA GLU A 290 24.78 -11.86 -4.54
C GLU A 290 24.82 -10.89 -5.73
N TRP A 291 25.88 -10.11 -5.83
CA TRP A 291 26.10 -9.18 -6.93
C TRP A 291 26.09 -9.87 -8.31
N LEU A 292 26.74 -11.03 -8.42
CA LEU A 292 26.83 -11.77 -9.69
C LEU A 292 25.51 -12.47 -10.06
N ALA A 293 24.61 -12.66 -9.11
CA ALA A 293 23.32 -13.30 -9.35
C ALA A 293 22.22 -12.31 -9.79
N LEU A 294 22.43 -11.01 -9.56
CA LEU A 294 21.55 -9.93 -9.97
C LEU A 294 21.84 -9.48 -11.42
#